data_33241c4d70744b048eefabf8a3ee3553
#
_entry.id   33241c4d70744b048eefabf8a3ee3553
#
_cell.length_a   1.000
_cell.length_b   1.000
_cell.length_c   1.000
_cell.angle_alpha   90.00
_cell.angle_beta   90.00
_cell.angle_gamma   90.00
#
_symmetry.space_group_name_H-M   'P 1'
#
loop_
_entity.id
_entity.type
_entity.pdbx_description
1 polymer ?
#
loop_
_entity_poly.entity_id
_entity_poly.type
_entity_poly.pdbx_seq_one_letter_code
_entity_poly.pdbx_strand_id
1 'polypeptide(L)'
;MRTRKTHQTELVMQVVSALDHPTAGDVLGAVHKEDPAISRATVFRVLAEAAESGELQRLVLAGSSDCFDVTLGRHAHMVCRCCGAVSDVEIEDTAELEHSAVPVQGGRIDACHVQFFGLCPTCNQEPNKKS
;
A
#
# COMPACT_ATOMS: atom_id res chain seq x y z
N MET A 1 -6.27 29.43 -7.00
CA MET A 1 -7.43 29.23 -6.13
C MET A 1 -7.76 27.74 -6.02
N ARG A 2 -7.93 27.25 -4.82
CA ARG A 2 -8.27 25.86 -4.62
C ARG A 2 -9.73 25.60 -4.87
N THR A 3 -10.01 24.55 -5.62
CA THR A 3 -11.38 24.09 -5.79
C THR A 3 -11.73 23.17 -4.62
N ARG A 4 -13.01 22.91 -4.45
CA ARG A 4 -13.49 21.95 -3.47
C ARG A 4 -12.90 20.57 -3.71
N LYS A 5 -12.80 20.17 -4.97
CA LYS A 5 -12.23 18.89 -5.35
C LYS A 5 -10.76 18.79 -4.93
N THR A 6 -9.98 19.86 -5.11
CA THR A 6 -8.58 19.88 -4.70
C THR A 6 -8.45 19.72 -3.20
N HIS A 7 -9.30 20.42 -2.43
CA HIS A 7 -9.28 20.30 -0.97
C HIS A 7 -9.55 18.88 -0.53
N GLN A 8 -10.55 18.24 -1.13
CA GLN A 8 -10.88 16.86 -0.79
C GLN A 8 -9.74 15.92 -1.12
N THR A 9 -9.11 16.09 -2.27
CA THR A 9 -7.97 15.28 -2.67
C THR A 9 -6.82 15.42 -1.67
N GLU A 10 -6.51 16.66 -1.28
CA GLU A 10 -5.43 16.90 -0.33
C GLU A 10 -5.71 16.24 1.02
N LEU A 11 -6.93 16.31 1.50
CA LEU A 11 -7.29 15.71 2.78
C LEU A 11 -7.12 14.18 2.73
N VAL A 12 -7.60 13.57 1.66
CA VAL A 12 -7.45 12.12 1.51
C VAL A 12 -5.98 11.72 1.50
N MET A 13 -5.15 12.43 0.76
CA MET A 13 -3.72 12.13 0.69
C MET A 13 -3.02 12.35 2.02
N GLN A 14 -3.40 13.38 2.77
CA GLN A 14 -2.85 13.60 4.10
C GLN A 14 -3.18 12.45 5.04
N VAL A 15 -4.42 11.97 4.98
CA VAL A 15 -4.85 10.85 5.81
C VAL A 15 -4.06 9.59 5.47
N VAL A 16 -3.88 9.30 4.19
CA VAL A 16 -3.10 8.13 3.79
C VAL A 16 -1.67 8.21 4.33
N SER A 17 -1.07 9.40 4.26
CA SER A 17 0.30 9.61 4.74
C SER A 17 0.43 9.41 6.25
N ALA A 18 -0.63 9.72 6.99
CA ALA A 18 -0.61 9.62 8.45
C ALA A 18 -0.86 8.21 8.95
N LEU A 19 -1.44 7.34 8.13
CA LEU A 19 -1.74 5.98 8.51
C LEU A 19 -0.66 5.03 7.98
N ASP A 20 -0.57 3.87 8.60
CA ASP A 20 0.43 2.86 8.24
C ASP A 20 -0.24 1.80 7.39
N HIS A 21 0.04 1.82 6.08
CA HIS A 21 -0.52 0.87 5.12
C HIS A 21 -2.04 0.73 5.23
N PRO A 22 -2.79 1.83 5.13
CA PRO A 22 -4.23 1.78 5.34
C PRO A 22 -4.96 1.12 4.18
N THR A 23 -6.07 0.46 4.51
CA THR A 23 -7.02 0.03 3.49
C THR A 23 -7.88 1.23 3.09
N ALA A 24 -8.65 1.08 2.01
CA ALA A 24 -9.59 2.13 1.61
C ALA A 24 -10.60 2.42 2.73
N GLY A 25 -11.04 1.37 3.44
CA GLY A 25 -11.96 1.56 4.56
C GLY A 25 -11.34 2.34 5.71
N ASP A 26 -10.06 2.07 6.00
CA ASP A 26 -9.32 2.81 7.03
C ASP A 26 -9.23 4.29 6.67
N VAL A 27 -8.92 4.58 5.41
CA VAL A 27 -8.84 5.95 4.92
C VAL A 27 -10.20 6.63 5.02
N LEU A 28 -11.25 5.96 4.60
CA LEU A 28 -12.60 6.50 4.67
C LEU A 28 -12.98 6.88 6.10
N GLY A 29 -12.72 5.99 7.05
CA GLY A 29 -13.02 6.26 8.45
C GLY A 29 -12.28 7.47 8.99
N ALA A 30 -10.99 7.60 8.65
CA ALA A 30 -10.18 8.73 9.11
C ALA A 30 -10.60 10.03 8.44
N VAL A 31 -10.91 9.98 7.15
CA VAL A 31 -11.39 11.17 6.44
C VAL A 31 -12.70 11.67 7.04
N HIS A 32 -13.61 10.76 7.38
CA HIS A 32 -14.89 11.14 7.95
C HIS A 32 -14.77 11.79 9.33
N LYS A 33 -13.70 11.51 10.06
CA LYS A 33 -13.45 12.20 11.33
C LYS A 33 -13.12 13.68 11.10
N GLU A 34 -12.48 13.97 9.98
CA GLU A 34 -12.11 15.34 9.64
C GLU A 34 -13.21 16.07 8.88
N ASP A 35 -13.84 15.38 7.95
CA ASP A 35 -14.89 15.98 7.11
C ASP A 35 -15.91 14.92 6.71
N PRO A 36 -16.99 14.76 7.49
CA PRO A 36 -18.00 13.76 7.17
C PRO A 36 -18.78 14.03 5.88
N ALA A 37 -18.65 15.22 5.32
CA ALA A 37 -19.36 15.54 4.08
C ALA A 37 -18.71 14.92 2.84
N ILE A 38 -17.47 14.45 2.94
CA ILE A 38 -16.81 13.80 1.81
C ILE A 38 -17.39 12.41 1.63
N SER A 39 -17.90 12.12 0.42
CA SER A 39 -18.56 10.86 0.18
C SER A 39 -17.55 9.70 0.05
N ARG A 40 -18.04 8.51 0.30
CA ARG A 40 -17.28 7.29 0.09
C ARG A 40 -16.77 7.20 -1.35
N ALA A 41 -17.62 7.54 -2.31
CA ALA A 41 -17.24 7.50 -3.72
C ALA A 41 -16.07 8.44 -4.01
N THR A 42 -16.06 9.62 -3.39
CA THR A 42 -14.98 10.57 -3.56
C THR A 42 -13.68 10.01 -3.01
N VAL A 43 -13.70 9.44 -1.81
CA VAL A 43 -12.50 8.86 -1.20
C VAL A 43 -11.93 7.75 -2.09
N PHE A 44 -12.79 6.85 -2.53
CA PHE A 44 -12.34 5.72 -3.35
C PHE A 44 -11.81 6.19 -4.71
N ARG A 45 -12.45 7.20 -5.30
CA ARG A 45 -11.98 7.77 -6.56
C ARG A 45 -10.61 8.41 -6.42
N VAL A 46 -10.40 9.18 -5.35
CA VAL A 46 -9.11 9.82 -5.12
C VAL A 46 -8.00 8.77 -4.97
N LEU A 47 -8.28 7.71 -4.19
CA LEU A 47 -7.30 6.64 -4.00
C LEU A 47 -6.97 5.94 -5.32
N ALA A 48 -7.98 5.65 -6.12
CA ALA A 48 -7.78 4.98 -7.40
C ALA A 48 -6.98 5.85 -8.37
N GLU A 49 -7.32 7.13 -8.46
CA GLU A 49 -6.60 8.06 -9.33
C GLU A 49 -5.15 8.23 -8.91
N ALA A 50 -4.90 8.31 -7.59
CA ALA A 50 -3.55 8.44 -7.08
C ALA A 50 -2.73 7.19 -7.36
N ALA A 51 -3.34 6.02 -7.26
CA ALA A 51 -2.65 4.77 -7.58
C ALA A 51 -2.31 4.69 -9.07
N GLU A 52 -3.22 5.12 -9.93
CA GLU A 52 -2.97 5.13 -11.37
C GLU A 52 -1.86 6.11 -11.75
N SER A 53 -1.81 7.26 -11.10
CA SER A 53 -0.80 8.27 -11.42
C SER A 53 0.56 8.01 -10.79
N GLY A 54 0.65 7.01 -9.91
CA GLY A 54 1.90 6.68 -9.24
C GLY A 54 2.13 7.44 -7.95
N GLU A 55 1.21 8.27 -7.50
CA GLU A 55 1.35 8.98 -6.23
C GLU A 55 1.17 8.05 -5.03
N LEU A 56 0.41 6.98 -5.21
CA LEU A 56 0.25 5.95 -4.20
C LEU A 56 0.62 4.61 -4.80
N GLN A 57 1.12 3.73 -3.96
CA GLN A 57 1.32 2.35 -4.32
C GLN A 57 0.17 1.53 -3.72
N ARG A 58 -0.49 0.76 -4.57
CA ARG A 58 -1.54 -0.15 -4.10
C ARG A 58 -0.90 -1.51 -3.86
N LEU A 59 -1.07 -2.02 -2.67
CA LEU A 59 -0.55 -3.34 -2.29
C LEU A 59 -1.70 -4.32 -2.31
N VAL A 60 -1.66 -5.23 -3.27
CA VAL A 60 -2.67 -6.28 -3.39
C VAL A 60 -2.23 -7.45 -2.54
N LEU A 61 -2.91 -7.67 -1.43
CA LEU A 61 -2.53 -8.68 -0.46
C LEU A 61 -3.45 -9.88 -0.57
N ALA A 62 -2.85 -11.05 -0.65
CA ALA A 62 -3.62 -12.29 -0.72
C ALA A 62 -4.41 -12.47 0.58
N GLY A 63 -5.72 -12.66 0.43
CA GLY A 63 -6.59 -12.95 1.57
C GLY A 63 -6.98 -11.77 2.42
N SER A 64 -6.67 -10.53 1.99
CA SER A 64 -7.08 -9.35 2.73
C SER A 64 -7.40 -8.21 1.78
N SER A 65 -7.84 -7.09 2.34
CA SER A 65 -8.14 -5.90 1.55
C SER A 65 -6.85 -5.25 1.04
N ASP A 66 -6.94 -4.64 -0.12
CA ASP A 66 -5.80 -3.89 -0.65
C ASP A 66 -5.43 -2.74 0.28
N CYS A 67 -4.15 -2.48 0.41
CA CYS A 67 -3.63 -1.38 1.20
C CYS A 67 -2.97 -0.35 0.29
N PHE A 68 -2.75 0.84 0.83
CA PHE A 68 -2.12 1.94 0.09
C PHE A 68 -0.91 2.45 0.86
N ASP A 69 0.07 2.96 0.12
CA ASP A 69 1.30 3.46 0.71
C ASP A 69 1.80 4.62 -0.13
N VAL A 70 2.18 5.72 0.54
CA VAL A 70 2.76 6.88 -0.15
C VAL A 70 4.25 6.72 -0.37
N THR A 71 4.88 5.75 0.27
CA THR A 71 6.32 5.55 0.14
C THR A 71 6.61 4.79 -1.15
N LEU A 72 7.18 5.48 -2.11
CA LEU A 72 7.46 4.93 -3.42
C LEU A 72 8.93 4.60 -3.61
N GLY A 73 9.62 4.30 -2.53
CA GLY A 73 11.04 4.02 -2.58
C GLY A 73 11.35 2.57 -2.88
N ARG A 74 12.64 2.25 -2.75
CA ARG A 74 13.14 0.91 -3.00
C ARG A 74 12.98 0.04 -1.76
N HIS A 75 11.77 -0.25 -1.40
CA HIS A 75 11.55 -1.20 -0.33
C HIS A 75 10.39 -2.09 -0.67
N ALA A 76 10.40 -3.23 -0.05
CA ALA A 76 9.36 -4.21 -0.24
C ALA A 76 8.48 -4.23 1.00
N HIS A 77 7.51 -5.10 0.99
CA HIS A 77 6.60 -5.25 2.13
C HIS A 77 6.57 -6.71 2.55
N MET A 78 6.36 -6.93 3.82
CA MET A 78 6.21 -8.27 4.38
C MET A 78 4.84 -8.39 5.03
N VAL A 79 4.16 -9.47 4.73
CA VAL A 79 2.87 -9.79 5.35
C VAL A 79 3.09 -10.89 6.37
N CYS A 80 2.65 -10.66 7.59
CA CYS A 80 2.71 -11.68 8.62
C CYS A 80 1.66 -12.76 8.32
N ARG A 81 2.12 -13.99 8.19
CA ARG A 81 1.22 -15.11 7.89
C ARG A 81 0.28 -15.42 9.03
N CYS A 82 0.62 -14.97 10.21
CA CYS A 82 -0.16 -15.27 11.40
C CYS A 82 -1.25 -14.24 11.66
N CYS A 83 -0.90 -12.96 11.69
CA CYS A 83 -1.85 -11.90 12.05
C CYS A 83 -2.20 -10.95 10.92
N GLY A 84 -1.54 -11.06 9.77
CA GLY A 84 -1.83 -10.22 8.64
C GLY A 84 -1.17 -8.84 8.68
N ALA A 85 -0.36 -8.55 9.68
CA ALA A 85 0.31 -7.25 9.77
C ALA A 85 1.24 -7.04 8.58
N VAL A 86 1.26 -5.82 8.08
CA VAL A 86 2.11 -5.43 6.96
C VAL A 86 3.21 -4.54 7.48
N SER A 87 4.45 -4.83 7.10
CA SER A 87 5.59 -4.03 7.50
C SER A 87 6.52 -3.82 6.32
N ASP A 88 7.37 -2.80 6.42
CA ASP A 88 8.34 -2.50 5.38
C ASP A 88 9.56 -3.40 5.50
N VAL A 89 10.12 -3.76 4.35
CA VAL A 89 11.34 -4.54 4.26
C VAL A 89 12.29 -3.78 3.34
N GLU A 90 13.49 -3.54 3.82
CA GLU A 90 14.50 -2.90 2.99
C GLU A 90 15.18 -3.93 2.10
N ILE A 91 15.29 -3.63 0.81
CA ILE A 91 16.06 -4.46 -0.11
C ILE A 91 17.00 -3.54 -0.87
N GLU A 92 18.17 -4.08 -1.19
CA GLU A 92 19.23 -3.24 -1.75
C GLU A 92 18.91 -2.75 -3.16
N ASP A 93 18.41 -3.63 -4.01
CA ASP A 93 18.22 -3.25 -5.40
C ASP A 93 17.10 -4.04 -6.07
N THR A 94 15.96 -3.38 -6.29
CA THR A 94 14.86 -3.99 -7.03
C THR A 94 15.11 -3.97 -8.54
N ALA A 95 15.98 -3.10 -9.02
CA ALA A 95 16.29 -3.03 -10.44
C ALA A 95 16.93 -4.33 -10.93
N GLU A 96 17.69 -5.00 -10.08
CA GLU A 96 18.29 -6.29 -10.42
C GLU A 96 17.21 -7.34 -10.71
N LEU A 97 16.15 -7.34 -9.92
CA LEU A 97 15.04 -8.26 -10.15
C LEU A 97 14.35 -7.99 -11.48
N GLU A 98 14.15 -6.72 -11.81
CA GLU A 98 13.52 -6.35 -13.06
C GLU A 98 14.39 -6.77 -14.25
N HIS A 99 15.70 -6.60 -14.14
CA HIS A 99 16.61 -6.94 -15.23
C HIS A 99 16.78 -8.45 -15.40
N SER A 100 16.68 -9.20 -14.32
CA SER A 100 16.85 -10.65 -14.39
C SER A 100 15.57 -11.39 -14.79
N ALA A 101 14.44 -10.71 -14.74
CA ALA A 101 13.16 -11.32 -15.09
C ALA A 101 12.91 -11.21 -16.57
N VAL A 102 12.53 -12.33 -17.19
CA VAL A 102 12.27 -12.38 -18.63
C VAL A 102 10.86 -12.94 -18.83
N PRO A 103 9.98 -12.18 -19.50
CA PRO A 103 8.65 -12.72 -19.79
C PRO A 103 8.76 -13.95 -20.71
N VAL A 104 8.12 -15.03 -20.29
CA VAL A 104 8.22 -16.30 -21.00
C VAL A 104 7.64 -16.22 -22.41
N GLN A 105 6.57 -15.45 -22.56
CA GLN A 105 5.89 -15.34 -23.85
C GLN A 105 6.19 -14.03 -24.57
N GLY A 106 7.27 -13.36 -24.19
CA GLY A 106 7.63 -12.08 -24.77
C GLY A 106 6.92 -10.95 -24.05
N GLY A 107 7.14 -9.74 -24.54
CA GLY A 107 6.58 -8.57 -23.92
C GLY A 107 7.66 -7.76 -23.21
N ARG A 108 7.23 -6.89 -22.31
CA ARG A 108 8.14 -5.98 -21.61
C ARG A 108 7.72 -5.85 -20.15
N ILE A 109 8.68 -5.91 -19.26
CA ILE A 109 8.46 -5.67 -17.85
C ILE A 109 8.82 -4.23 -17.54
N ASP A 110 7.86 -3.46 -17.03
CA ASP A 110 8.08 -2.05 -16.72
C ASP A 110 8.31 -1.80 -15.23
N ALA A 111 7.81 -2.68 -14.38
CA ALA A 111 7.94 -2.49 -12.94
C ALA A 111 7.82 -3.83 -12.22
N CYS A 112 8.23 -3.86 -10.96
CA CYS A 112 7.99 -5.03 -10.15
C CYS A 112 7.62 -4.61 -8.72
N HIS A 113 6.83 -5.44 -8.09
CA HIS A 113 6.51 -5.30 -6.67
C HIS A 113 6.98 -6.55 -5.97
N VAL A 114 7.69 -6.36 -4.87
CA VAL A 114 8.20 -7.48 -4.10
C VAL A 114 7.43 -7.57 -2.79
N GLN A 115 6.89 -8.73 -2.52
CA GLN A 115 6.15 -8.95 -1.29
C GLN A 115 6.70 -10.21 -0.63
N PHE A 116 7.03 -10.08 0.65
CA PHE A 116 7.53 -11.21 1.43
C PHE A 116 6.46 -11.69 2.38
N PHE A 117 6.55 -12.93 2.76
CA PHE A 117 5.64 -13.53 3.74
C PHE A 117 6.49 -14.10 4.87
N GLY A 118 6.10 -13.81 6.09
CA GLY A 118 6.86 -14.26 7.24
C GLY A 118 6.09 -14.02 8.52
N LEU A 119 6.80 -13.67 9.57
CA LEU A 119 6.20 -13.41 10.87
C LEU A 119 6.62 -12.03 11.36
N CYS A 120 5.65 -11.25 11.84
CA CYS A 120 5.94 -9.96 12.45
C CYS A 120 6.68 -10.17 13.78
N PRO A 121 7.27 -9.11 14.36
CA PRO A 121 8.04 -9.28 15.60
C PRO A 121 7.24 -9.91 16.74
N THR A 122 5.98 -9.55 16.86
CA THR A 122 5.14 -10.09 17.91
C THR A 122 4.89 -11.58 17.73
N CYS A 123 4.54 -12.00 16.50
CA CYS A 123 4.29 -13.42 16.22
C CYS A 123 5.56 -14.25 16.25
N ASN A 124 6.67 -13.65 15.88
CA ASN A 124 7.96 -14.34 15.85
C ASN A 124 8.53 -14.61 17.25
N GLN A 125 8.03 -13.89 18.25
CA GLN A 125 8.54 -14.06 19.62
C GLN A 125 7.97 -15.27 20.34
N GLU A 126 6.97 -15.91 19.78
CA GLU A 126 6.39 -17.08 20.43
C GLU A 126 7.32 -18.28 20.30
N PRO A 127 7.75 -18.86 21.42
CA PRO A 127 8.78 -19.90 21.38
C PRO A 127 8.35 -21.20 20.72
N ASN A 128 7.07 -21.47 20.66
CA ASN A 128 6.58 -22.72 20.10
C ASN A 128 6.16 -22.61 18.65
N LYS A 129 6.35 -21.47 18.05
CA LYS A 129 5.97 -21.28 16.66
C LYS A 129 6.97 -21.97 15.75
N LYS A 130 6.47 -22.85 14.94
CA LYS A 130 7.29 -23.47 13.93
C LYS A 130 7.13 -22.75 12.62
N SER A 131 8.23 -22.49 11.99
CA SER A 131 8.21 -21.82 10.69
C SER A 131 7.79 -22.77 9.59
#